data_e3c166f188967933bebce36dceab2181
#
_entry.id   e3c166f188967933bebce36dceab2181
#
_cell.length_a   1.000
_cell.length_b   1.000
_cell.length_c   1.000
_cell.angle_alpha   90.00
_cell.angle_beta   90.00
_cell.angle_gamma   90.00
#
_symmetry.space_group_name_H-M   'P 1'
#
loop_
_entity.id
_entity.type
_entity.pdbx_description
1 polymer ?
#
loop_
_entity_poly.entity_id
_entity_poly.type
_entity_poly.pdbx_seq_one_letter_code
_entity_poly.pdbx_strand_id
1 'polypeptide(L)'
;MVKAFPVGKVDMINMQPMDFEEFLIATLGQDIIEILREHYENSTPIVDAMHNELLSLYRLYLCVGGMPASVNNILSVDRDILKYNKKIVKNIISGYLSDMKKYVKDATETIRIENIYNSIPTQIGNKSNKFQYSKVRSGARSKNYETALQWLLSSKMINRICLLKSAQNPPEAFKDEEVFKLYLSDVGILNSILDINFEDIILDQEFIYKGDIAKNYVEQQLNVNFEHIYYWKNNNTAEVDFIIKNKDGLIPIEVKAGDSVKSKSLNLYIQQFKPKYGIKICSKNFGFANGIKTIPLYATFLIK
;
A
#
# COMPACT_ATOMS: atom_id res chain seq x y z
N MET A 1 21.48 -22.01 25.08
CA MET A 1 22.00 -22.44 23.77
C MET A 1 21.39 -21.57 22.69
N VAL A 2 22.17 -20.76 22.01
CA VAL A 2 21.71 -20.06 20.79
C VAL A 2 21.67 -21.14 19.72
N LYS A 3 20.48 -21.54 19.28
CA LYS A 3 20.34 -22.45 18.13
C LYS A 3 20.85 -21.69 16.89
N ALA A 4 21.88 -22.20 16.25
CA ALA A 4 22.39 -21.65 15.00
C ALA A 4 21.27 -21.69 13.94
N PHE A 5 21.09 -20.58 13.22
CA PHE A 5 20.13 -20.53 12.10
C PHE A 5 20.65 -21.47 10.99
N PRO A 6 19.80 -22.34 10.41
CA PRO A 6 20.22 -23.33 9.40
C PRO A 6 20.44 -22.67 8.04
N VAL A 7 21.56 -21.95 7.89
CA VAL A 7 21.92 -21.23 6.67
C VAL A 7 21.87 -22.17 5.43
N GLY A 8 21.16 -21.75 4.37
CA GLY A 8 21.05 -22.50 3.12
C GLY A 8 20.13 -23.75 3.17
N LYS A 9 19.38 -23.96 4.25
CA LYS A 9 18.46 -25.09 4.42
C LYS A 9 17.02 -24.70 4.72
N VAL A 10 16.69 -23.42 4.59
CA VAL A 10 15.35 -22.89 4.83
C VAL A 10 14.99 -21.87 3.76
N ASP A 11 13.77 -21.95 3.29
CA ASP A 11 13.15 -20.92 2.46
C ASP A 11 12.33 -19.99 3.38
N MET A 12 12.61 -18.69 3.28
CA MET A 12 11.90 -17.68 4.07
C MET A 12 10.68 -17.19 3.29
N ILE A 13 9.51 -17.49 3.78
CA ILE A 13 8.25 -17.00 3.21
C ILE A 13 7.73 -15.85 4.05
N ASN A 14 7.51 -14.70 3.41
CA ASN A 14 6.90 -13.55 4.05
C ASN A 14 5.38 -13.65 3.96
N MET A 15 4.69 -13.85 5.10
CA MET A 15 3.24 -13.80 5.16
C MET A 15 2.79 -12.32 5.11
N GLN A 16 1.96 -11.99 4.13
CA GLN A 16 1.31 -10.68 4.00
C GLN A 16 -0.17 -10.80 4.40
N PRO A 17 -0.87 -9.69 4.72
CA PRO A 17 -2.34 -9.69 4.69
C PRO A 17 -2.83 -10.17 3.34
N MET A 18 -4.01 -10.77 3.28
CA MET A 18 -4.63 -11.17 2.02
C MET A 18 -4.66 -9.97 1.06
N ASP A 19 -4.14 -10.17 -0.14
CA ASP A 19 -4.23 -9.15 -1.18
C ASP A 19 -5.63 -9.08 -1.80
N PHE A 20 -5.82 -8.21 -2.77
CA PHE A 20 -7.13 -8.07 -3.40
C PHE A 20 -7.44 -9.22 -4.37
N GLU A 21 -6.43 -9.89 -4.94
CA GLU A 21 -6.61 -11.12 -5.72
C GLU A 21 -7.22 -12.21 -4.84
N GLU A 22 -6.65 -12.47 -3.67
CA GLU A 22 -7.15 -13.46 -2.71
C GLU A 22 -8.55 -13.11 -2.18
N PHE A 23 -8.82 -11.81 -1.95
CA PHE A 23 -10.14 -11.33 -1.56
C PHE A 23 -11.17 -11.54 -2.66
N LEU A 24 -10.84 -11.29 -3.93
CA LEU A 24 -11.73 -11.55 -5.08
C LEU A 24 -12.01 -13.05 -5.24
N ILE A 25 -11.00 -13.91 -5.12
CA ILE A 25 -11.17 -15.35 -5.17
C ILE A 25 -12.13 -15.82 -4.07
N ALA A 26 -11.97 -15.30 -2.85
CA ALA A 26 -12.84 -15.64 -1.73
C ALA A 26 -14.30 -15.14 -1.88
N THR A 27 -14.51 -14.08 -2.69
CA THR A 27 -15.82 -13.45 -2.89
C THR A 27 -16.55 -13.89 -4.15
N LEU A 28 -15.84 -14.06 -5.25
CA LEU A 28 -16.40 -14.29 -6.60
C LEU A 28 -15.91 -15.59 -7.24
N GLY A 29 -14.88 -16.25 -6.66
CA GLY A 29 -14.25 -17.43 -7.25
C GLY A 29 -13.06 -17.08 -8.17
N GLN A 30 -12.41 -18.12 -8.72
CA GLN A 30 -11.17 -18.00 -9.47
C GLN A 30 -11.35 -17.37 -10.87
N ASP A 31 -12.49 -17.60 -11.51
CA ASP A 31 -12.71 -17.22 -12.92
C ASP A 31 -12.59 -15.71 -13.17
N ILE A 32 -12.93 -14.88 -12.18
CA ILE A 32 -12.80 -13.43 -12.30
C ILE A 32 -11.36 -12.98 -12.53
N ILE A 33 -10.40 -13.71 -11.97
CA ILE A 33 -8.97 -13.37 -12.09
C ILE A 33 -8.48 -13.57 -13.52
N GLU A 34 -8.95 -14.63 -14.19
CA GLU A 34 -8.59 -14.90 -15.59
C GLU A 34 -9.15 -13.81 -16.52
N ILE A 35 -10.41 -13.43 -16.31
CA ILE A 35 -11.06 -12.33 -17.05
C ILE A 35 -10.25 -11.02 -16.86
N LEU A 36 -9.94 -10.67 -15.62
CA LEU A 36 -9.19 -9.43 -15.33
C LEU A 36 -7.79 -9.46 -15.93
N ARG A 37 -7.12 -10.62 -15.94
CA ARG A 37 -5.79 -10.78 -16.54
C ARG A 37 -5.82 -10.57 -18.04
N GLU A 38 -6.79 -11.15 -18.75
CA GLU A 38 -6.98 -10.93 -20.19
C GLU A 38 -7.15 -9.45 -20.54
N HIS A 39 -8.02 -8.76 -19.82
CA HIS A 39 -8.28 -7.32 -20.05
C HIS A 39 -7.07 -6.44 -19.66
N TYR A 40 -6.34 -6.81 -18.62
CA TYR A 40 -5.10 -6.15 -18.23
C TYR A 40 -4.01 -6.26 -19.29
N GLU A 41 -3.80 -7.46 -19.86
CA GLU A 41 -2.79 -7.71 -20.90
C GLU A 41 -3.12 -6.94 -22.18
N ASN A 42 -4.37 -6.99 -22.61
CA ASN A 42 -4.87 -6.32 -23.83
C ASN A 42 -5.14 -4.82 -23.62
N SER A 43 -5.11 -4.32 -22.39
CA SER A 43 -5.49 -2.94 -22.05
C SER A 43 -6.89 -2.55 -22.57
N THR A 44 -7.83 -3.50 -22.58
CA THR A 44 -9.20 -3.32 -23.04
C THR A 44 -10.16 -3.19 -21.87
N PRO A 45 -11.18 -2.30 -21.93
CA PRO A 45 -12.14 -2.14 -20.85
C PRO A 45 -12.99 -3.40 -20.67
N ILE A 46 -13.31 -3.74 -19.41
CA ILE A 46 -14.38 -4.69 -19.08
C ILE A 46 -15.74 -4.01 -19.18
N VAL A 47 -16.82 -4.80 -19.20
CA VAL A 47 -18.19 -4.25 -19.23
C VAL A 47 -18.49 -3.43 -17.98
N ASP A 48 -19.25 -2.35 -18.12
CA ASP A 48 -19.49 -1.36 -17.06
C ASP A 48 -20.14 -1.98 -15.80
N ALA A 49 -21.05 -2.94 -15.96
CA ALA A 49 -21.68 -3.61 -14.82
C ALA A 49 -20.64 -4.31 -13.93
N MET A 50 -19.71 -5.05 -14.52
CA MET A 50 -18.61 -5.74 -13.82
C MET A 50 -17.62 -4.73 -13.23
N HIS A 51 -17.28 -3.68 -13.98
CA HIS A 51 -16.41 -2.60 -13.53
C HIS A 51 -16.93 -1.96 -12.23
N ASN A 52 -18.22 -1.64 -12.20
CA ASN A 52 -18.86 -1.01 -11.04
C ASN A 52 -18.95 -1.98 -9.83
N GLU A 53 -19.21 -3.27 -10.07
CA GLU A 53 -19.20 -4.29 -9.03
C GLU A 53 -17.80 -4.42 -8.40
N LEU A 54 -16.76 -4.50 -9.22
CA LEU A 54 -15.37 -4.59 -8.75
C LEU A 54 -14.92 -3.33 -8.00
N LEU A 55 -15.35 -2.15 -8.40
CA LEU A 55 -15.13 -0.92 -7.63
C LEU A 55 -15.85 -0.97 -6.28
N SER A 56 -17.04 -1.54 -6.21
CA SER A 56 -17.77 -1.71 -4.95
C SER A 56 -17.06 -2.70 -4.03
N LEU A 57 -16.53 -3.81 -4.55
CA LEU A 57 -15.71 -4.75 -3.79
C LEU A 57 -14.38 -4.13 -3.34
N TYR A 58 -13.75 -3.30 -4.17
CA TYR A 58 -12.57 -2.54 -3.78
C TYR A 58 -12.86 -1.62 -2.57
N ARG A 59 -13.98 -0.89 -2.60
CA ARG A 59 -14.38 -0.04 -1.46
C ARG A 59 -14.66 -0.87 -0.21
N LEU A 60 -15.29 -2.04 -0.36
CA LEU A 60 -15.49 -2.96 0.74
C LEU A 60 -14.17 -3.44 1.34
N TYR A 61 -13.21 -3.82 0.48
CA TYR A 61 -11.87 -4.21 0.93
C TYR A 61 -11.14 -3.06 1.63
N LEU A 62 -11.27 -1.82 1.18
CA LEU A 62 -10.73 -0.67 1.92
C LEU A 62 -11.27 -0.61 3.36
N CYS A 63 -12.56 -0.91 3.56
CA CYS A 63 -13.16 -0.90 4.90
C CYS A 63 -12.63 -2.03 5.79
N VAL A 64 -12.53 -3.25 5.26
CA VAL A 64 -12.24 -4.46 6.06
C VAL A 64 -10.76 -4.84 6.09
N GLY A 65 -9.99 -4.45 5.07
CA GLY A 65 -8.60 -4.84 4.88
C GLY A 65 -8.43 -6.31 4.48
N GLY A 66 -7.18 -6.77 4.48
CA GLY A 66 -6.79 -8.14 4.13
C GLY A 66 -6.50 -9.05 5.32
N MET A 67 -6.76 -8.62 6.55
CA MET A 67 -6.57 -9.51 7.70
C MET A 67 -7.54 -10.68 7.65
N PRO A 68 -7.08 -11.96 7.68
CA PRO A 68 -7.95 -13.13 7.47
C PRO A 68 -9.18 -13.18 8.37
N ALA A 69 -9.05 -12.80 9.65
CA ALA A 69 -10.18 -12.75 10.58
C ALA A 69 -11.23 -11.71 10.18
N SER A 70 -10.77 -10.57 9.61
CA SER A 70 -11.62 -9.50 9.09
C SER A 70 -12.36 -9.94 7.83
N VAL A 71 -11.62 -10.53 6.87
CA VAL A 71 -12.19 -11.07 5.63
C VAL A 71 -13.20 -12.18 5.92
N ASN A 72 -12.88 -13.14 6.79
CA ASN A 72 -13.83 -14.18 7.18
C ASN A 72 -15.12 -13.62 7.80
N ASN A 73 -15.02 -12.56 8.60
CA ASN A 73 -16.21 -11.97 9.20
C ASN A 73 -17.10 -11.29 8.16
N ILE A 74 -16.54 -10.50 7.23
CA ILE A 74 -17.39 -9.85 6.21
C ILE A 74 -18.04 -10.88 5.26
N LEU A 75 -17.35 -11.97 4.94
CA LEU A 75 -17.91 -13.07 4.16
C LEU A 75 -19.02 -13.80 4.92
N SER A 76 -18.88 -14.01 6.23
CA SER A 76 -19.89 -14.70 7.07
C SER A 76 -21.20 -13.92 7.23
N VAL A 77 -21.21 -12.64 6.89
CA VAL A 77 -22.39 -11.76 6.90
C VAL A 77 -22.81 -11.31 5.50
N ASP A 78 -22.52 -12.13 4.48
CA ASP A 78 -22.88 -11.91 3.09
C ASP A 78 -22.42 -10.54 2.53
N ARG A 79 -21.26 -10.07 2.98
CA ARG A 79 -20.67 -8.79 2.59
C ARG A 79 -21.48 -7.57 3.04
N ASP A 80 -22.39 -7.75 3.99
CA ASP A 80 -23.16 -6.66 4.58
C ASP A 80 -22.29 -5.85 5.58
N ILE A 81 -21.83 -4.68 5.13
CA ILE A 81 -20.95 -3.81 5.95
C ILE A 81 -21.63 -3.33 7.24
N LEU A 82 -22.95 -3.28 7.29
CA LEU A 82 -23.69 -2.88 8.50
C LEU A 82 -23.64 -3.97 9.59
N LYS A 83 -23.44 -5.23 9.20
CA LYS A 83 -23.28 -6.37 10.11
C LYS A 83 -21.82 -6.69 10.43
N TYR A 84 -20.88 -6.03 9.73
CA TYR A 84 -19.45 -6.24 9.95
C TYR A 84 -19.02 -5.82 11.37
N ASN A 85 -18.25 -6.70 12.01
CA ASN A 85 -17.75 -6.44 13.36
C ASN A 85 -16.43 -5.66 13.36
N LYS A 86 -16.51 -4.34 13.40
CA LYS A 86 -15.34 -3.42 13.46
C LYS A 86 -14.37 -3.71 14.63
N LYS A 87 -14.81 -4.41 15.70
CA LYS A 87 -13.94 -4.76 16.83
C LYS A 87 -12.83 -5.74 16.45
N ILE A 88 -13.01 -6.50 15.36
CA ILE A 88 -12.00 -7.48 14.92
C ILE A 88 -10.68 -6.78 14.62
N VAL A 89 -10.68 -5.76 13.79
CA VAL A 89 -9.44 -5.01 13.43
C VAL A 89 -8.89 -4.28 14.66
N LYS A 90 -9.74 -3.69 15.51
CA LYS A 90 -9.30 -3.07 16.77
C LYS A 90 -8.61 -4.08 17.71
N ASN A 91 -9.12 -5.31 17.78
CA ASN A 91 -8.49 -6.38 18.56
C ASN A 91 -7.14 -6.83 17.96
N ILE A 92 -7.03 -6.89 16.63
CA ILE A 92 -5.75 -7.19 15.94
C ILE A 92 -4.71 -6.13 16.27
N ILE A 93 -5.06 -4.84 16.17
CA ILE A 93 -4.17 -3.73 16.54
C ILE A 93 -3.74 -3.84 18.01
N SER A 94 -4.69 -4.09 18.92
CA SER A 94 -4.39 -4.29 20.34
C SER A 94 -3.49 -5.50 20.59
N GLY A 95 -3.68 -6.57 19.83
CA GLY A 95 -2.81 -7.76 19.84
C GLY A 95 -1.38 -7.42 19.42
N TYR A 96 -1.20 -6.68 18.33
CA TYR A 96 0.11 -6.23 17.89
C TYR A 96 0.84 -5.39 18.96
N LEU A 97 0.16 -4.40 19.52
CA LEU A 97 0.71 -3.56 20.59
C LEU A 97 1.08 -4.37 21.85
N SER A 98 0.30 -5.41 22.18
CA SER A 98 0.59 -6.31 23.31
C SER A 98 1.79 -7.22 23.02
N ASP A 99 1.91 -7.74 21.80
CA ASP A 99 3.04 -8.57 21.38
C ASP A 99 4.35 -7.78 21.34
N MET A 100 4.32 -6.51 20.93
CA MET A 100 5.49 -5.62 21.00
C MET A 100 6.08 -5.62 22.43
N LYS A 101 5.24 -5.50 23.46
CA LYS A 101 5.64 -5.49 24.87
C LYS A 101 6.24 -6.82 25.33
N LYS A 102 5.83 -7.92 24.72
CA LYS A 102 6.31 -9.26 25.05
C LYS A 102 7.70 -9.54 24.48
N TYR A 103 7.96 -9.09 23.25
CA TYR A 103 9.23 -9.36 22.56
C TYR A 103 10.30 -8.30 22.75
N VAL A 104 9.92 -7.08 23.10
CA VAL A 104 10.84 -5.97 23.36
C VAL A 104 10.96 -5.77 24.88
N LYS A 105 12.11 -6.16 25.44
CA LYS A 105 12.35 -6.09 26.90
C LYS A 105 12.54 -4.68 27.44
N ASP A 106 13.04 -3.76 26.63
CA ASP A 106 13.24 -2.36 27.00
C ASP A 106 11.90 -1.58 26.85
N ALA A 107 11.38 -1.11 27.97
CA ALA A 107 10.15 -0.31 28.02
C ALA A 107 10.25 0.99 27.20
N THR A 108 11.45 1.61 27.16
CA THR A 108 11.68 2.84 26.37
C THR A 108 11.58 2.53 24.87
N GLU A 109 12.14 1.40 24.44
CA GLU A 109 12.09 0.99 23.03
C GLU A 109 10.68 0.60 22.62
N THR A 110 9.93 -0.09 23.49
CA THR A 110 8.51 -0.38 23.25
C THR A 110 7.70 0.91 22.99
N ILE A 111 7.88 1.93 23.83
CA ILE A 111 7.22 3.23 23.66
C ILE A 111 7.62 3.89 22.32
N ARG A 112 8.87 3.77 21.90
CA ARG A 112 9.33 4.31 20.61
C ARG A 112 8.67 3.60 19.43
N ILE A 113 8.55 2.27 19.48
CA ILE A 113 7.85 1.48 18.46
C ILE A 113 6.39 1.90 18.36
N GLU A 114 5.69 1.96 19.50
CA GLU A 114 4.28 2.42 19.55
C GLU A 114 4.15 3.85 18.98
N ASN A 115 5.05 4.75 19.32
CA ASN A 115 5.03 6.13 18.86
C ASN A 115 5.22 6.23 17.33
N ILE A 116 6.16 5.47 16.74
CA ILE A 116 6.31 5.42 15.28
C ILE A 116 5.02 4.90 14.66
N TYR A 117 4.56 3.72 15.09
CA TYR A 117 3.40 3.06 14.53
C TYR A 117 2.17 3.95 14.52
N ASN A 118 1.86 4.57 15.66
CA ASN A 118 0.71 5.47 15.81
C ASN A 118 0.86 6.79 15.06
N SER A 119 2.08 7.20 14.70
CA SER A 119 2.32 8.44 13.93
C SER A 119 2.13 8.27 12.42
N ILE A 120 2.23 7.05 11.90
CA ILE A 120 2.19 6.78 10.45
C ILE A 120 0.89 7.29 9.82
N PRO A 121 -0.32 6.99 10.34
CA PRO A 121 -1.57 7.41 9.72
C PRO A 121 -1.68 8.93 9.53
N THR A 122 -1.19 9.70 10.52
CA THR A 122 -1.20 11.16 10.42
C THR A 122 -0.11 11.72 9.51
N GLN A 123 0.95 10.94 9.24
CA GLN A 123 2.05 11.36 8.38
C GLN A 123 1.83 11.02 6.91
N ILE A 124 1.04 9.99 6.59
CA ILE A 124 0.68 9.61 5.21
C ILE A 124 0.04 10.81 4.49
N GLY A 125 -0.90 11.54 5.13
CA GLY A 125 -1.59 12.69 4.57
C GLY A 125 -0.80 14.02 4.60
N ASN A 126 0.47 14.00 4.99
CA ASN A 126 1.26 15.23 5.10
C ASN A 126 1.81 15.72 3.74
N LYS A 127 1.72 17.02 3.50
CA LYS A 127 2.29 17.69 2.33
C LYS A 127 3.82 17.52 2.16
N SER A 128 4.55 17.15 3.23
CA SER A 128 6.00 16.91 3.16
C SER A 128 6.37 15.66 2.37
N ASN A 129 5.41 14.74 2.18
CA ASN A 129 5.56 13.51 1.41
C ASN A 129 6.79 12.66 1.81
N LYS A 130 7.22 12.73 3.08
CA LYS A 130 8.27 11.91 3.68
C LYS A 130 8.03 11.74 5.16
N PHE A 131 8.49 10.64 5.73
CA PHE A 131 8.45 10.40 7.16
C PHE A 131 9.32 11.40 7.92
N GLN A 132 8.81 11.93 9.03
CA GLN A 132 9.48 12.93 9.87
C GLN A 132 9.47 12.47 11.33
N TYR A 133 10.65 12.22 11.88
CA TYR A 133 10.79 11.85 13.31
C TYR A 133 10.26 12.94 14.26
N SER A 134 10.41 14.21 13.91
CA SER A 134 9.86 15.33 14.69
C SER A 134 8.34 15.30 14.86
N LYS A 135 7.63 14.60 13.98
CA LYS A 135 6.18 14.39 14.06
C LYS A 135 5.79 13.15 14.88
N VAL A 136 6.72 12.25 15.13
CA VAL A 136 6.52 11.14 16.09
C VAL A 136 6.40 11.68 17.51
N ARG A 137 7.32 12.58 17.87
CA ARG A 137 7.35 13.28 19.16
C ARG A 137 8.23 14.52 19.05
N SER A 138 7.90 15.57 19.79
CA SER A 138 8.76 16.76 19.88
C SER A 138 10.18 16.36 20.34
N GLY A 139 11.21 16.82 19.61
CA GLY A 139 12.61 16.49 19.87
C GLY A 139 13.06 15.09 19.41
N ALA A 140 12.21 14.29 18.76
CA ALA A 140 12.60 13.00 18.23
C ALA A 140 13.63 13.14 17.10
N ARG A 141 14.69 12.29 17.16
CA ARG A 141 15.77 12.24 16.17
C ARG A 141 15.89 10.82 15.63
N SER A 142 16.30 10.65 14.37
CA SER A 142 16.47 9.34 13.71
C SER A 142 17.30 8.37 14.57
N LYS A 143 18.47 8.79 15.05
CA LYS A 143 19.36 7.98 15.90
C LYS A 143 18.65 7.28 17.08
N ASN A 144 17.62 7.92 17.66
CA ASN A 144 16.93 7.38 18.84
C ASN A 144 15.78 6.43 18.48
N TYR A 145 15.37 6.39 17.21
CA TYR A 145 14.21 5.64 16.75
C TYR A 145 14.54 4.58 15.69
N GLU A 146 15.83 4.44 15.33
CA GLU A 146 16.25 3.53 14.27
C GLU A 146 15.96 2.07 14.62
N THR A 147 16.28 1.62 15.85
CA THR A 147 15.97 0.26 16.31
C THR A 147 14.48 -0.02 16.29
N ALA A 148 13.67 0.94 16.77
CA ALA A 148 12.21 0.85 16.74
C ALA A 148 11.65 0.75 15.32
N LEU A 149 12.18 1.55 14.39
CA LEU A 149 11.79 1.50 12.98
C LEU A 149 12.17 0.14 12.36
N GLN A 150 13.39 -0.34 12.58
CA GLN A 150 13.84 -1.65 12.08
C GLN A 150 13.00 -2.80 12.65
N TRP A 151 12.58 -2.71 13.90
CA TRP A 151 11.70 -3.71 14.49
C TRP A 151 10.36 -3.78 13.76
N LEU A 152 9.71 -2.63 13.51
CA LEU A 152 8.45 -2.54 12.78
C LEU A 152 8.56 -3.07 11.34
N LEU A 153 9.67 -2.76 10.65
CA LEU A 153 9.95 -3.25 9.30
C LEU A 153 10.17 -4.78 9.29
N SER A 154 10.94 -5.29 10.25
CA SER A 154 11.25 -6.73 10.37
C SER A 154 10.01 -7.55 10.74
N SER A 155 9.11 -6.99 11.55
CA SER A 155 7.82 -7.61 11.90
C SER A 155 6.77 -7.50 10.80
N LYS A 156 7.08 -6.86 9.67
CA LYS A 156 6.16 -6.65 8.53
C LYS A 156 4.87 -5.92 8.90
N MET A 157 4.90 -5.11 9.94
CA MET A 157 3.75 -4.27 10.32
C MET A 157 3.67 -2.99 9.50
N ILE A 158 4.80 -2.58 8.94
CA ILE A 158 4.93 -1.40 8.09
C ILE A 158 5.87 -1.70 6.91
N ASN A 159 5.71 -0.92 5.85
CA ASN A 159 6.56 -0.94 4.67
C ASN A 159 7.25 0.41 4.50
N ARG A 160 8.50 0.38 4.01
CA ARG A 160 9.31 1.59 3.75
C ARG A 160 9.58 1.73 2.28
N ILE A 161 9.25 2.89 1.72
CA ILE A 161 9.50 3.26 0.33
C ILE A 161 10.49 4.41 0.29
N CYS A 162 11.68 4.18 -0.27
CA CYS A 162 12.75 5.16 -0.34
C CYS A 162 12.63 6.07 -1.57
N LEU A 163 13.14 7.30 -1.43
CA LEU A 163 13.28 8.21 -2.56
C LEU A 163 14.30 7.67 -3.55
N LEU A 164 13.95 7.63 -4.83
CA LEU A 164 14.87 7.35 -5.92
C LEU A 164 15.41 8.68 -6.48
N LYS A 165 16.68 8.97 -6.23
CA LYS A 165 17.34 10.24 -6.70
C LYS A 165 17.48 10.28 -8.21
N SER A 166 17.69 9.14 -8.84
CA SER A 166 17.85 9.02 -10.30
C SER A 166 17.23 7.72 -10.79
N ALA A 167 16.47 7.78 -11.89
CA ALA A 167 15.85 6.62 -12.52
C ALA A 167 16.86 5.85 -13.38
N GLN A 168 17.89 5.28 -12.75
CA GLN A 168 18.95 4.48 -13.39
C GLN A 168 19.00 3.07 -12.80
N ASN A 169 19.59 2.14 -13.56
CA ASN A 169 19.84 0.78 -13.11
C ASN A 169 21.29 0.60 -12.60
N PRO A 170 21.51 -0.14 -11.51
CA PRO A 170 20.51 -0.72 -10.61
C PRO A 170 19.90 0.38 -9.67
N PRO A 171 18.58 0.41 -9.44
CA PRO A 171 17.93 1.47 -8.66
C PRO A 171 18.42 1.53 -7.21
N GLU A 172 18.80 0.38 -6.63
CA GLU A 172 19.35 0.30 -5.28
C GLU A 172 20.58 1.22 -5.06
N ALA A 173 21.39 1.45 -6.10
CA ALA A 173 22.55 2.34 -6.03
C ALA A 173 22.17 3.84 -5.98
N PHE A 174 20.93 4.17 -6.33
CA PHE A 174 20.45 5.56 -6.45
C PHE A 174 19.35 5.90 -5.45
N LYS A 175 18.99 4.98 -4.54
CA LYS A 175 18.02 5.26 -3.49
C LYS A 175 18.64 6.15 -2.40
N ASP A 176 17.79 6.95 -1.76
CA ASP A 176 18.12 7.69 -0.55
C ASP A 176 17.47 6.99 0.65
N GLU A 177 18.27 6.37 1.49
CA GLU A 177 17.77 5.64 2.68
C GLU A 177 17.30 6.57 3.81
N GLU A 178 17.72 7.84 3.80
CA GLU A 178 17.33 8.83 4.80
C GLU A 178 16.00 9.53 4.45
N VAL A 179 15.59 9.44 3.19
CA VAL A 179 14.36 10.09 2.69
C VAL A 179 13.39 9.01 2.21
N PHE A 180 12.40 8.71 3.04
CA PHE A 180 11.46 7.62 2.81
C PHE A 180 10.04 7.96 3.26
N LYS A 181 9.08 7.18 2.78
CA LYS A 181 7.70 7.12 3.25
C LYS A 181 7.47 5.81 4.00
N LEU A 182 6.52 5.83 4.94
CA LEU A 182 6.05 4.63 5.62
C LEU A 182 4.58 4.41 5.31
N TYR A 183 4.23 3.15 5.05
CA TYR A 183 2.87 2.68 4.85
C TYR A 183 2.56 1.59 5.86
N LEU A 184 1.30 1.47 6.26
CA LEU A 184 0.86 0.32 7.04
C LEU A 184 0.67 -0.89 6.12
N SER A 185 0.99 -2.07 6.60
CA SER A 185 0.89 -3.32 5.83
C SER A 185 -0.54 -3.70 5.44
N ASP A 186 -1.54 -3.08 6.08
CA ASP A 186 -2.95 -3.36 5.81
C ASP A 186 -3.80 -2.07 5.83
N VAL A 187 -4.59 -1.88 4.78
CA VAL A 187 -5.43 -0.67 4.61
C VAL A 187 -6.60 -0.64 5.60
N GLY A 188 -7.13 -1.79 6.01
CA GLY A 188 -8.19 -1.86 7.03
C GLY A 188 -7.69 -1.44 8.41
N ILE A 189 -6.44 -1.79 8.73
CA ILE A 189 -5.75 -1.30 9.93
C ILE A 189 -5.60 0.23 9.86
N LEU A 190 -5.13 0.79 8.73
CA LEU A 190 -5.02 2.23 8.53
C LEU A 190 -6.35 2.93 8.79
N ASN A 191 -7.42 2.46 8.16
CA ASN A 191 -8.75 3.05 8.30
C ASN A 191 -9.31 2.92 9.73
N SER A 192 -9.01 1.81 10.41
CA SER A 192 -9.40 1.61 11.81
C SER A 192 -8.67 2.56 12.77
N ILE A 193 -7.39 2.86 12.54
CA ILE A 193 -6.62 3.81 13.35
C ILE A 193 -7.09 5.25 13.11
N LEU A 194 -7.38 5.61 11.87
CA LEU A 194 -7.91 6.93 11.48
C LEU A 194 -9.38 7.12 11.86
N ASP A 195 -10.05 6.05 12.33
CA ASP A 195 -11.49 6.01 12.62
C ASP A 195 -12.36 6.55 11.47
N ILE A 196 -11.99 6.15 10.23
CA ILE A 196 -12.70 6.57 9.02
C ILE A 196 -14.11 5.98 9.02
N ASN A 197 -15.10 6.83 8.68
CA ASN A 197 -16.46 6.36 8.49
C ASN A 197 -16.56 5.48 7.24
N PHE A 198 -17.02 4.24 7.41
CA PHE A 198 -17.18 3.29 6.29
C PHE A 198 -18.21 3.77 5.26
N GLU A 199 -19.20 4.54 5.68
CA GLU A 199 -20.19 5.13 4.77
C GLU A 199 -19.53 6.04 3.73
N ASP A 200 -18.55 6.85 4.14
CA ASP A 200 -17.83 7.74 3.23
C ASP A 200 -17.04 6.95 2.16
N ILE A 201 -16.47 5.80 2.55
CA ILE A 201 -15.75 4.92 1.62
C ILE A 201 -16.72 4.21 0.67
N ILE A 202 -17.78 3.59 1.20
CA ILE A 202 -18.74 2.80 0.42
C ILE A 202 -19.48 3.67 -0.59
N LEU A 203 -19.89 4.88 -0.17
CA LEU A 203 -20.59 5.85 -1.02
C LEU A 203 -19.65 6.67 -1.91
N ASP A 204 -18.35 6.38 -1.86
CA ASP A 204 -17.32 7.09 -2.65
C ASP A 204 -17.30 8.61 -2.44
N GLN A 205 -17.61 9.05 -1.22
CA GLN A 205 -17.60 10.47 -0.87
C GLN A 205 -16.19 11.05 -0.87
N GLU A 206 -16.08 12.37 -0.98
CA GLU A 206 -14.80 13.06 -0.84
C GLU A 206 -14.51 13.34 0.63
N PHE A 207 -13.32 12.89 1.09
CA PHE A 207 -12.80 13.18 2.42
C PHE A 207 -11.27 13.31 2.38
N ILE A 208 -10.70 13.92 3.41
CA ILE A 208 -9.29 14.40 3.42
C ILE A 208 -8.28 13.28 3.10
N TYR A 209 -8.48 12.07 3.63
CA TYR A 209 -7.51 10.95 3.50
C TYR A 209 -7.79 10.01 2.33
N LYS A 210 -8.82 10.25 1.50
CA LYS A 210 -9.22 9.35 0.40
C LYS A 210 -8.04 8.98 -0.53
N GLY A 211 -7.25 9.98 -0.93
CA GLY A 211 -6.09 9.76 -1.78
C GLY A 211 -4.97 8.97 -1.09
N ASP A 212 -4.75 9.20 0.18
CA ASP A 212 -3.69 8.57 0.95
C ASP A 212 -4.02 7.11 1.27
N ILE A 213 -5.30 6.81 1.55
CA ILE A 213 -5.83 5.45 1.71
C ILE A 213 -5.66 4.66 0.40
N ALA A 214 -5.97 5.26 -0.75
CA ALA A 214 -5.76 4.62 -2.05
C ALA A 214 -4.26 4.33 -2.29
N LYS A 215 -3.36 5.22 -1.90
CA LYS A 215 -1.91 4.99 -1.99
C LYS A 215 -1.44 3.87 -1.05
N ASN A 216 -1.94 3.81 0.19
CA ASN A 216 -1.60 2.72 1.10
C ASN A 216 -2.10 1.37 0.57
N TYR A 217 -3.31 1.33 0.01
CA TYR A 217 -3.82 0.13 -0.65
C TYR A 217 -2.94 -0.29 -1.83
N VAL A 218 -2.60 0.64 -2.72
CA VAL A 218 -1.74 0.33 -3.89
C VAL A 218 -0.37 -0.17 -3.44
N GLU A 219 0.23 0.46 -2.43
CA GLU A 219 1.49 0.00 -1.85
C GLU A 219 1.37 -1.45 -1.32
N GLN A 220 0.34 -1.75 -0.55
CA GLN A 220 0.05 -3.08 -0.04
C GLN A 220 -0.03 -4.13 -1.15
N GLN A 221 -0.71 -3.82 -2.27
CA GLN A 221 -0.82 -4.73 -3.42
C GLN A 221 0.53 -4.90 -4.14
N LEU A 222 1.27 -3.82 -4.35
CA LEU A 222 2.58 -3.87 -5.02
C LEU A 222 3.61 -4.65 -4.20
N ASN A 223 3.58 -4.53 -2.87
CA ASN A 223 4.53 -5.18 -1.96
C ASN A 223 4.44 -6.72 -1.97
N VAL A 224 3.36 -7.29 -2.51
CA VAL A 224 3.23 -8.74 -2.74
C VAL A 224 4.17 -9.21 -3.87
N ASN A 225 4.31 -8.40 -4.92
CA ASN A 225 5.04 -8.77 -6.13
C ASN A 225 6.44 -8.14 -6.24
N PHE A 226 6.72 -7.08 -5.48
CA PHE A 226 7.97 -6.32 -5.59
C PHE A 226 8.67 -6.21 -4.23
N GLU A 227 9.87 -6.74 -4.14
CA GLU A 227 10.72 -6.60 -2.95
C GLU A 227 11.16 -5.17 -2.71
N HIS A 228 11.35 -4.40 -3.78
CA HIS A 228 11.80 -3.03 -3.74
C HIS A 228 10.87 -2.11 -4.53
N ILE A 229 10.26 -1.19 -3.81
CA ILE A 229 9.41 -0.13 -4.35
C ILE A 229 10.04 1.21 -3.96
N TYR A 230 10.02 2.16 -4.88
CA TYR A 230 10.56 3.51 -4.67
C TYR A 230 9.49 4.55 -4.97
N TYR A 231 9.78 5.80 -4.62
CA TYR A 231 9.07 6.95 -5.18
C TYR A 231 10.07 7.94 -5.77
N TRP A 232 9.59 8.83 -6.60
CA TRP A 232 10.43 9.88 -7.18
C TRP A 232 9.85 11.25 -6.91
N LYS A 233 10.74 12.22 -6.69
CA LYS A 233 10.38 13.62 -6.52
C LYS A 233 11.44 14.49 -7.14
N ASN A 234 11.02 15.52 -7.89
CA ASN A 234 11.95 16.59 -8.30
C ASN A 234 11.99 17.69 -7.23
N ASN A 235 12.93 18.63 -7.43
CA ASN A 235 13.32 19.62 -6.44
C ASN A 235 12.19 20.50 -5.88
N ASN A 236 10.92 20.48 -6.37
CA ASN A 236 9.84 21.20 -5.68
C ASN A 236 8.40 20.96 -6.16
N THR A 237 8.12 20.40 -7.33
CA THR A 237 6.78 20.51 -7.91
C THR A 237 6.13 19.20 -8.37
N ALA A 238 6.91 18.16 -8.65
CA ALA A 238 6.41 16.90 -9.17
C ALA A 238 6.85 15.72 -8.30
N GLU A 239 5.92 14.83 -8.03
CA GLU A 239 6.16 13.59 -7.32
C GLU A 239 5.41 12.47 -8.04
N VAL A 240 6.09 11.34 -8.27
CA VAL A 240 5.51 10.08 -8.73
C VAL A 240 5.37 9.17 -7.52
N ASP A 241 4.17 8.64 -7.31
CA ASP A 241 3.82 7.94 -6.09
C ASP A 241 4.65 6.67 -5.87
N PHE A 242 4.82 5.86 -6.92
CA PHE A 242 5.63 4.65 -6.86
C PHE A 242 6.47 4.47 -8.13
N ILE A 243 7.61 3.81 -7.96
CA ILE A 243 8.45 3.31 -9.05
C ILE A 243 8.79 1.87 -8.74
N ILE A 244 8.49 0.99 -9.68
CA ILE A 244 8.81 -0.43 -9.63
C ILE A 244 9.82 -0.76 -10.71
N LYS A 245 10.55 -1.86 -10.50
CA LYS A 245 11.41 -2.44 -11.53
C LYS A 245 10.83 -3.77 -11.99
N ASN A 246 10.54 -3.87 -13.28
CA ASN A 246 10.14 -5.12 -13.91
C ASN A 246 11.02 -5.41 -15.15
N LYS A 247 10.62 -6.38 -15.97
CA LYS A 247 11.33 -6.76 -17.22
C LYS A 247 11.46 -5.61 -18.23
N ASP A 248 10.58 -4.63 -18.17
CA ASP A 248 10.54 -3.47 -19.07
C ASP A 248 11.35 -2.26 -18.54
N GLY A 249 11.95 -2.41 -17.35
CA GLY A 249 12.76 -1.37 -16.69
C GLY A 249 12.09 -0.72 -15.50
N LEU A 250 12.42 0.54 -15.24
CA LEU A 250 11.82 1.32 -14.15
C LEU A 250 10.52 1.95 -14.63
N ILE A 251 9.42 1.52 -14.04
CA ILE A 251 8.06 1.93 -14.41
C ILE A 251 7.49 2.87 -13.35
N PRO A 252 7.17 4.12 -13.71
CA PRO A 252 6.51 5.06 -12.81
C PRO A 252 5.01 4.77 -12.68
N ILE A 253 4.49 4.90 -11.46
CA ILE A 253 3.09 4.68 -11.12
C ILE A 253 2.54 5.90 -10.41
N GLU A 254 1.46 6.47 -10.93
CA GLU A 254 0.67 7.55 -10.33
C GLU A 254 -0.67 6.99 -9.86
N VAL A 255 -1.06 7.30 -8.62
CA VAL A 255 -2.32 6.85 -8.00
C VAL A 255 -3.30 8.01 -7.89
N LYS A 256 -4.55 7.77 -8.28
CA LYS A 256 -5.67 8.69 -8.09
C LYS A 256 -6.85 7.93 -7.47
N ALA A 257 -7.39 8.42 -6.38
CA ALA A 257 -8.54 7.80 -5.71
C ALA A 257 -9.84 7.90 -6.50
N GLY A 258 -9.91 8.77 -7.51
CA GLY A 258 -11.08 9.00 -8.36
C GLY A 258 -10.71 9.05 -9.84
N ASP A 259 -11.59 9.65 -10.65
CA ASP A 259 -11.50 9.69 -12.12
C ASP A 259 -10.56 10.77 -12.69
N SER A 260 -9.74 11.40 -11.87
CA SER A 260 -8.89 12.50 -12.33
C SER A 260 -8.02 12.12 -13.52
N VAL A 261 -8.12 12.92 -14.59
CA VAL A 261 -7.39 12.72 -15.85
C VAL A 261 -5.97 13.30 -15.76
N LYS A 262 -5.74 14.27 -14.89
CA LYS A 262 -4.48 15.02 -14.83
C LYS A 262 -3.37 14.19 -14.16
N SER A 263 -2.28 13.95 -14.90
CA SER A 263 -1.08 13.20 -14.45
C SER A 263 0.18 14.03 -14.76
N LYS A 264 0.24 15.27 -14.26
CA LYS A 264 1.35 16.21 -14.57
C LYS A 264 2.70 15.66 -14.15
N SER A 265 2.79 15.09 -12.95
CA SER A 265 4.04 14.53 -12.41
C SER A 265 4.48 13.30 -13.19
N LEU A 266 3.56 12.40 -13.53
CA LEU A 266 3.84 11.21 -14.34
C LEU A 266 4.34 11.62 -15.75
N ASN A 267 3.69 12.60 -16.38
CA ASN A 267 4.12 13.10 -17.69
C ASN A 267 5.52 13.73 -17.64
N LEU A 268 5.82 14.49 -16.59
CA LEU A 268 7.15 15.08 -16.40
C LEU A 268 8.23 13.99 -16.25
N TYR A 269 7.94 12.96 -15.44
CA TYR A 269 8.85 11.83 -15.29
C TYR A 269 9.07 11.10 -16.62
N ILE A 270 7.99 10.85 -17.38
CA ILE A 270 8.08 10.18 -18.69
C ILE A 270 8.93 11.01 -19.67
N GLN A 271 8.75 12.31 -19.72
CA GLN A 271 9.56 13.20 -20.56
C GLN A 271 11.04 13.19 -20.18
N GLN A 272 11.34 13.18 -18.87
CA GLN A 272 12.70 13.25 -18.35
C GLN A 272 13.46 11.91 -18.49
N PHE A 273 12.84 10.79 -18.14
CA PHE A 273 13.52 9.50 -18.02
C PHE A 273 13.17 8.51 -19.13
N LYS A 274 12.15 8.81 -19.93
CA LYS A 274 11.73 8.03 -21.11
C LYS A 274 11.54 6.52 -20.81
N PRO A 275 10.76 6.16 -19.76
CA PRO A 275 10.44 4.78 -19.50
C PRO A 275 9.66 4.18 -20.69
N LYS A 276 9.61 2.85 -20.79
CA LYS A 276 8.86 2.16 -21.86
C LYS A 276 7.38 2.57 -21.84
N TYR A 277 6.80 2.74 -20.64
CA TYR A 277 5.46 3.26 -20.39
C TYR A 277 5.36 3.78 -18.96
N GLY A 278 4.30 4.51 -18.63
CA GLY A 278 3.90 4.82 -17.28
C GLY A 278 2.60 4.11 -16.90
N ILE A 279 2.33 3.96 -15.62
CA ILE A 279 1.07 3.41 -15.11
C ILE A 279 0.31 4.50 -14.37
N LYS A 280 -0.99 4.55 -14.63
CA LYS A 280 -1.94 5.35 -13.87
C LYS A 280 -2.99 4.43 -13.26
N ILE A 281 -3.03 4.38 -11.92
CA ILE A 281 -4.03 3.62 -11.17
C ILE A 281 -5.13 4.58 -10.73
N CYS A 282 -6.40 4.31 -11.12
CA CYS A 282 -7.53 5.18 -10.78
C CYS A 282 -8.86 4.41 -10.85
N SER A 283 -10.00 5.11 -10.65
CA SER A 283 -11.34 4.48 -10.77
C SER A 283 -11.75 4.17 -12.20
N LYS A 284 -11.01 4.64 -13.22
CA LYS A 284 -11.34 4.35 -14.63
C LYS A 284 -11.04 2.91 -15.01
N ASN A 285 -11.75 2.42 -16.02
CA ASN A 285 -11.55 1.11 -16.63
C ASN A 285 -10.16 0.98 -17.29
N PHE A 286 -9.77 -0.23 -17.65
CA PHE A 286 -8.52 -0.49 -18.37
C PHE A 286 -8.40 0.32 -19.66
N GLY A 287 -7.19 0.72 -19.99
CA GLY A 287 -6.90 1.43 -21.22
C GLY A 287 -5.41 1.72 -21.41
N PHE A 288 -5.05 2.10 -22.63
CA PHE A 288 -3.69 2.54 -22.96
C PHE A 288 -3.75 3.73 -23.89
N ALA A 289 -3.17 4.85 -23.50
CA ALA A 289 -3.11 6.04 -24.33
C ALA A 289 -1.85 6.87 -24.00
N ASN A 290 -1.21 7.44 -25.01
CA ASN A 290 -0.06 8.33 -24.87
C ASN A 290 1.10 7.74 -24.02
N GLY A 291 1.36 6.43 -24.14
CA GLY A 291 2.40 5.76 -23.37
C GLY A 291 2.04 5.55 -21.88
N ILE A 292 0.78 5.71 -21.51
CA ILE A 292 0.30 5.50 -20.14
C ILE A 292 -0.74 4.37 -20.15
N LYS A 293 -0.49 3.33 -19.36
CA LYS A 293 -1.43 2.24 -19.07
C LYS A 293 -2.32 2.67 -17.91
N THR A 294 -3.62 2.77 -18.15
CA THR A 294 -4.61 3.01 -17.09
C THR A 294 -5.05 1.67 -16.52
N ILE A 295 -4.97 1.54 -15.21
CA ILE A 295 -5.32 0.33 -14.47
C ILE A 295 -6.36 0.71 -13.42
N PRO A 296 -7.52 0.02 -13.36
CA PRO A 296 -8.48 0.21 -12.28
C PRO A 296 -7.86 -0.11 -10.92
N LEU A 297 -8.27 0.61 -9.87
CA LEU A 297 -7.80 0.37 -8.49
C LEU A 297 -7.92 -1.10 -8.08
N TYR A 298 -9.03 -1.75 -8.42
CA TYR A 298 -9.28 -3.16 -8.12
C TYR A 298 -8.35 -4.15 -8.87
N ALA A 299 -7.60 -3.69 -9.86
CA ALA A 299 -6.72 -4.54 -10.68
C ALA A 299 -5.22 -4.30 -10.38
N THR A 300 -4.89 -3.60 -9.29
CA THR A 300 -3.50 -3.27 -8.92
C THR A 300 -2.65 -4.52 -8.72
N PHE A 301 -3.19 -5.62 -8.20
CA PHE A 301 -2.51 -6.90 -7.98
C PHE A 301 -1.99 -7.56 -9.27
N LEU A 302 -2.50 -7.17 -10.45
CA LEU A 302 -2.04 -7.67 -11.75
C LEU A 302 -0.68 -7.07 -12.19
N ILE A 303 -0.20 -6.05 -11.50
CA ILE A 303 1.11 -5.44 -11.80
C ILE A 303 2.21 -6.38 -11.26
N LYS A 304 2.97 -6.97 -12.19
CA LYS A 304 4.05 -7.95 -11.90
C LYS A 304 5.31 -7.63 -12.69
#